data_8362886ca8f2ed32db06b11f2d76ffc0
#
_entry.id   8362886ca8f2ed32db06b11f2d76ffc0
#
_cell.length_a   1.000
_cell.length_b   1.000
_cell.length_c   1.000
_cell.angle_alpha   90.00
_cell.angle_beta   90.00
_cell.angle_gamma   90.00
#
_symmetry.space_group_name_H-M   'P 1'
#
loop_
_entity.id
_entity.type
_entity.pdbx_description
1 polymer ?
#
loop_
_entity_poly.entity_id
_entity_poly.type
_entity_poly.pdbx_seq_one_letter_code
_entity_poly.pdbx_strand_id
1 'polypeptide(L)'
;MDTLIINNFLPYPNQVRAWALQQEFFNAQQATQKYKEHTDWPGLRTDHVYELDQIYGNNVLTSVSNIITRMSGQQGLGIKSYFQLTNENDGDSWVHQDNDIDYAALLYLNPNADPSTGTTLYQCNNVDKWTSYMSDQSGYNKLKQINTKEDVELYEQLFTPVDIIGNMFNRLVIYKGDIYHKSNQYFGNTKEDSRLTQIFFITFQK
;
A
#
# COMPACT_ATOMS: atom_id res chain seq x y z
N MET A 1 -12.70 8.71 -12.78
CA MET A 1 -12.85 8.34 -11.34
C MET A 1 -11.48 7.91 -10.87
N ASP A 2 -10.99 8.53 -9.82
CA ASP A 2 -9.60 8.34 -9.40
C ASP A 2 -9.45 7.33 -8.23
N THR A 3 -10.55 7.05 -7.53
CA THR A 3 -10.60 6.11 -6.41
C THR A 3 -11.85 5.23 -6.48
N LEU A 4 -11.71 3.94 -6.18
CA LEU A 4 -12.81 2.98 -6.09
C LEU A 4 -12.69 2.17 -4.80
N ILE A 5 -13.81 2.00 -4.10
CA ILE A 5 -13.90 1.21 -2.87
C ILE A 5 -14.89 0.07 -3.10
N ILE A 6 -14.46 -1.17 -2.84
CA ILE A 6 -15.27 -2.38 -2.98
C ILE A 6 -15.25 -3.12 -1.65
N ASN A 7 -16.41 -3.23 -1.01
CA ASN A 7 -16.56 -4.07 0.19
C ASN A 7 -16.85 -5.52 -0.21
N ASN A 8 -16.48 -6.47 0.64
CA ASN A 8 -16.69 -7.91 0.43
C ASN A 8 -16.09 -8.40 -0.90
N PHE A 9 -14.86 -7.99 -1.19
CA PHE A 9 -14.18 -8.28 -2.46
C PHE A 9 -13.89 -9.77 -2.66
N LEU A 10 -13.34 -10.45 -1.63
CA LEU A 10 -13.05 -11.89 -1.71
C LEU A 10 -14.25 -12.72 -1.25
N PRO A 11 -14.52 -13.85 -1.88
CA PRO A 11 -15.57 -14.77 -1.43
C PRO A 11 -15.22 -15.50 -0.12
N TYR A 12 -13.93 -15.73 0.14
CA TYR A 12 -13.43 -16.49 1.31
C TYR A 12 -12.29 -15.76 2.04
N PRO A 13 -12.52 -14.54 2.58
CA PRO A 13 -11.45 -13.69 3.10
C PRO A 13 -10.75 -14.25 4.34
N ASN A 14 -11.45 -14.99 5.20
CA ASN A 14 -10.85 -15.63 6.37
C ASN A 14 -9.86 -16.75 5.97
N GLN A 15 -10.17 -17.52 4.92
CA GLN A 15 -9.25 -18.54 4.41
C GLN A 15 -8.01 -17.91 3.80
N VAL A 16 -8.18 -16.82 3.02
CA VAL A 16 -7.07 -16.07 2.43
C VAL A 16 -6.19 -15.48 3.53
N ARG A 17 -6.78 -14.86 4.57
CA ARG A 17 -6.02 -14.36 5.72
C ARG A 17 -5.21 -15.48 6.41
N ALA A 18 -5.87 -16.60 6.75
CA ALA A 18 -5.21 -17.71 7.42
C ALA A 18 -4.05 -18.28 6.59
N TRP A 19 -4.23 -18.40 5.28
CA TRP A 19 -3.18 -18.82 4.35
C TRP A 19 -2.06 -17.81 4.23
N ALA A 20 -2.38 -16.51 4.11
CA ALA A 20 -1.40 -15.44 4.04
C ALA A 20 -0.47 -15.42 5.26
N LEU A 21 -1.01 -15.61 6.46
CA LEU A 21 -0.24 -15.67 7.71
C LEU A 21 0.68 -16.90 7.81
N GLN A 22 0.50 -17.92 6.99
CA GLN A 22 1.41 -19.09 6.94
C GLN A 22 2.60 -18.86 6.00
N GLN A 23 2.58 -17.81 5.17
CA GLN A 23 3.64 -17.54 4.22
C GLN A 23 4.91 -17.01 4.90
N GLU A 24 6.02 -17.12 4.20
CA GLU A 24 7.27 -16.48 4.58
C GLU A 24 7.23 -15.00 4.26
N PHE A 25 7.65 -14.16 5.20
CA PHE A 25 7.70 -12.72 5.05
C PHE A 25 9.14 -12.23 5.18
N PHE A 26 9.50 -11.23 4.37
CA PHE A 26 10.83 -10.65 4.28
C PHE A 26 10.77 -9.15 4.54
N ASN A 27 11.73 -8.60 5.27
CA ASN A 27 11.93 -7.16 5.30
C ASN A 27 12.64 -6.69 4.01
N ALA A 28 12.69 -5.36 3.80
CA ALA A 28 13.28 -4.77 2.60
C ALA A 28 14.75 -5.18 2.38
N GLN A 29 15.54 -5.29 3.46
CA GLN A 29 16.95 -5.71 3.36
C GLN A 29 17.07 -7.17 2.89
N GLN A 30 16.27 -8.08 3.45
CA GLN A 30 16.23 -9.49 3.03
C GLN A 30 15.78 -9.63 1.58
N ALA A 31 14.76 -8.86 1.16
CA ALA A 31 14.30 -8.85 -0.22
C ALA A 31 15.37 -8.30 -1.18
N THR A 32 16.08 -7.22 -0.81
CA THR A 32 17.23 -6.71 -1.58
C THR A 32 18.29 -7.79 -1.79
N GLN A 33 18.60 -8.57 -0.77
CA GLN A 33 19.56 -9.66 -0.87
C GLN A 33 19.04 -10.81 -1.76
N LYS A 34 17.74 -11.15 -1.65
CA LYS A 34 17.09 -12.22 -2.39
C LYS A 34 16.98 -11.91 -3.89
N TYR A 35 16.49 -10.72 -4.22
CA TYR A 35 16.17 -10.33 -5.60
C TYR A 35 17.27 -9.56 -6.31
N LYS A 36 18.31 -9.11 -5.59
CA LYS A 36 19.43 -8.30 -6.12
C LYS A 36 18.99 -6.95 -6.66
N GLU A 37 17.83 -6.46 -6.21
CA GLU A 37 17.26 -5.16 -6.53
C GLU A 37 17.09 -4.35 -5.24
N HIS A 38 17.44 -3.05 -5.31
CA HIS A 38 17.23 -2.19 -4.15
C HIS A 38 15.74 -2.05 -3.87
N THR A 39 15.34 -2.37 -2.66
CA THR A 39 13.96 -2.29 -2.20
C THR A 39 13.88 -1.55 -0.88
N ASP A 40 12.80 -0.76 -0.69
CA ASP A 40 12.55 -0.04 0.55
C ASP A 40 11.03 0.03 0.79
N TRP A 41 10.60 -0.53 1.91
CA TRP A 41 9.22 -0.49 2.39
C TRP A 41 9.15 -0.75 3.89
N PRO A 42 8.11 -0.25 4.59
CA PRO A 42 7.91 -0.56 6.00
C PRO A 42 7.40 -1.98 6.20
N GLY A 43 7.80 -2.60 7.31
CA GLY A 43 7.35 -3.92 7.72
C GLY A 43 7.88 -5.06 6.85
N LEU A 44 7.04 -6.06 6.64
CA LEU A 44 7.40 -7.31 5.98
C LEU A 44 6.50 -7.58 4.78
N ARG A 45 7.04 -8.14 3.68
CA ARG A 45 6.28 -8.60 2.50
C ARG A 45 6.58 -10.05 2.17
N THR A 46 5.60 -10.73 1.56
CA THR A 46 5.78 -12.06 0.98
C THR A 46 6.42 -11.99 -0.41
N ASP A 47 6.68 -13.15 -1.01
CA ASP A 47 6.83 -13.26 -2.45
C ASP A 47 5.54 -12.85 -3.18
N HIS A 48 5.63 -12.71 -4.51
CA HIS A 48 4.48 -12.41 -5.36
C HIS A 48 3.39 -13.47 -5.18
N VAL A 49 2.13 -13.05 -4.99
CA VAL A 49 1.02 -13.98 -4.68
C VAL A 49 0.83 -15.06 -5.75
N TYR A 50 1.17 -14.80 -7.01
CA TYR A 50 1.15 -15.79 -8.07
C TYR A 50 2.21 -16.88 -7.89
N GLU A 51 3.36 -16.54 -7.31
CA GLU A 51 4.44 -17.50 -7.00
C GLU A 51 4.10 -18.35 -5.79
N LEU A 52 3.36 -17.77 -4.82
CA LEU A 52 2.90 -18.51 -3.64
C LEU A 52 1.80 -19.52 -3.97
N ASP A 53 0.83 -19.15 -4.81
CA ASP A 53 -0.25 -20.00 -5.29
C ASP A 53 -0.78 -19.47 -6.63
N GLN A 54 -0.58 -20.24 -7.70
CA GLN A 54 -0.97 -19.83 -9.05
C GLN A 54 -2.48 -19.75 -9.23
N ILE A 55 -3.27 -20.58 -8.54
CA ILE A 55 -4.73 -20.56 -8.65
C ILE A 55 -5.29 -19.31 -7.98
N TYR A 56 -4.88 -19.03 -6.74
CA TYR A 56 -5.26 -17.82 -6.03
C TYR A 56 -4.76 -16.57 -6.78
N GLY A 57 -3.47 -16.57 -7.15
CA GLY A 57 -2.85 -15.47 -7.87
C GLY A 57 -3.61 -15.13 -9.16
N ASN A 58 -3.86 -16.13 -10.03
CA ASN A 58 -4.63 -15.92 -11.26
C ASN A 58 -6.02 -15.33 -10.99
N ASN A 59 -6.75 -15.89 -10.02
CA ASN A 59 -8.12 -15.45 -9.72
C ASN A 59 -8.16 -14.01 -9.22
N VAL A 60 -7.31 -13.67 -8.25
CA VAL A 60 -7.31 -12.32 -7.65
C VAL A 60 -6.77 -11.27 -8.61
N LEU A 61 -5.69 -11.56 -9.34
CA LEU A 61 -5.10 -10.65 -10.33
C LEU A 61 -6.05 -10.41 -11.50
N THR A 62 -6.72 -11.45 -12.01
CA THR A 62 -7.75 -11.32 -13.06
C THR A 62 -8.92 -10.48 -12.57
N SER A 63 -9.37 -10.65 -11.33
CA SER A 63 -10.45 -9.85 -10.74
C SER A 63 -10.08 -8.38 -10.68
N VAL A 64 -8.89 -8.05 -10.18
CA VAL A 64 -8.38 -6.67 -10.13
C VAL A 64 -8.18 -6.12 -11.54
N SER A 65 -7.60 -6.89 -12.47
CA SER A 65 -7.42 -6.50 -13.88
C SER A 65 -8.74 -6.12 -14.53
N ASN A 66 -9.78 -6.93 -14.36
CA ASN A 66 -11.12 -6.65 -14.93
C ASN A 66 -11.71 -5.36 -14.37
N ILE A 67 -11.51 -5.08 -13.10
CA ILE A 67 -11.97 -3.83 -12.47
C ILE A 67 -11.22 -2.63 -13.06
N ILE A 68 -9.89 -2.68 -13.11
CA ILE A 68 -9.06 -1.61 -13.67
C ILE A 68 -9.40 -1.37 -15.14
N THR A 69 -9.54 -2.43 -15.95
CA THR A 69 -9.95 -2.32 -17.36
C THR A 69 -11.29 -1.59 -17.51
N ARG A 70 -12.26 -1.88 -16.65
CA ARG A 70 -13.56 -1.16 -16.66
C ARG A 70 -13.44 0.29 -16.23
N MET A 71 -12.55 0.60 -15.27
CA MET A 71 -12.33 1.97 -14.79
C MET A 71 -11.60 2.85 -15.81
N SER A 72 -10.57 2.31 -16.44
CA SER A 72 -9.63 3.05 -17.29
C SER A 72 -9.89 2.92 -18.79
N GLY A 73 -10.58 1.85 -19.22
CA GLY A 73 -10.69 1.46 -20.62
C GLY A 73 -9.42 0.81 -21.20
N GLN A 74 -8.37 0.66 -20.39
CA GLN A 74 -7.07 0.11 -20.81
C GLN A 74 -7.04 -1.41 -20.64
N GLN A 75 -6.29 -2.09 -21.51
CA GLN A 75 -6.01 -3.53 -21.45
C GLN A 75 -4.50 -3.77 -21.38
N GLY A 76 -4.09 -5.01 -21.16
CA GLY A 76 -2.67 -5.36 -21.11
C GLY A 76 -2.00 -4.86 -19.83
N LEU A 77 -2.49 -5.30 -18.67
CA LEU A 77 -1.98 -4.87 -17.37
C LEU A 77 -0.88 -5.79 -16.87
N GLY A 78 0.22 -5.22 -16.40
CA GLY A 78 1.16 -5.86 -15.49
C GLY A 78 0.70 -5.63 -14.04
N ILE A 79 0.51 -6.70 -13.26
CA ILE A 79 0.12 -6.58 -11.85
C ILE A 79 1.08 -7.36 -10.98
N LYS A 80 1.75 -6.67 -10.05
CA LYS A 80 2.50 -7.28 -8.95
C LYS A 80 1.66 -7.18 -7.67
N SER A 81 1.61 -8.25 -6.89
CA SER A 81 0.82 -8.27 -5.65
C SER A 81 1.51 -9.09 -4.58
N TYR A 82 1.48 -8.61 -3.35
CA TYR A 82 2.15 -9.18 -2.18
C TYR A 82 1.23 -9.08 -0.96
N PHE A 83 1.38 -9.99 0.00
CA PHE A 83 0.88 -9.72 1.34
C PHE A 83 1.91 -8.86 2.07
N GLN A 84 1.43 -7.87 2.82
CA GLN A 84 2.25 -6.99 3.65
C GLN A 84 1.76 -7.01 5.08
N LEU A 85 2.70 -7.21 6.01
CA LEU A 85 2.51 -7.05 7.46
C LEU A 85 3.24 -5.79 7.90
N THR A 86 2.52 -4.93 8.63
CA THR A 86 3.09 -3.78 9.33
C THR A 86 2.60 -3.78 10.77
N ASN A 87 3.47 -3.42 11.71
CA ASN A 87 3.19 -3.41 13.15
C ASN A 87 3.61 -2.08 13.80
N GLU A 88 3.30 -1.91 15.06
CA GLU A 88 3.58 -0.68 15.81
C GLU A 88 5.07 -0.28 15.89
N ASN A 89 5.99 -1.23 15.62
CA ASN A 89 7.45 -0.98 15.64
C ASN A 89 8.01 -0.58 14.26
N ASP A 90 7.20 -0.61 13.20
CA ASP A 90 7.65 -0.27 11.84
C ASP A 90 7.70 1.25 11.58
N GLY A 91 7.46 2.05 12.64
CA GLY A 91 7.42 3.50 12.56
C GLY A 91 6.15 4.04 11.91
N ASP A 92 6.16 5.32 11.59
CA ASP A 92 5.03 5.97 10.93
C ASP A 92 5.16 5.91 9.40
N SER A 93 4.02 5.76 8.73
CA SER A 93 3.94 5.94 7.29
C SER A 93 4.06 7.44 6.94
N TRP A 94 4.57 7.75 5.77
CA TRP A 94 4.64 9.11 5.23
C TRP A 94 3.74 9.26 4.00
N VAL A 95 3.36 10.51 3.67
CA VAL A 95 2.61 10.78 2.44
C VAL A 95 3.55 10.64 1.25
N HIS A 96 3.17 9.81 0.29
CA HIS A 96 3.95 9.56 -0.93
C HIS A 96 3.02 9.29 -2.11
N GLN A 97 3.60 9.23 -3.28
CA GLN A 97 3.02 8.68 -4.50
C GLN A 97 3.75 7.38 -4.82
N ASP A 98 3.04 6.44 -5.40
CA ASP A 98 3.65 5.24 -5.97
C ASP A 98 4.11 5.57 -7.40
N ASN A 99 5.34 6.07 -7.51
CA ASN A 99 5.92 6.38 -8.82
C ASN A 99 6.06 5.10 -9.67
N ASP A 100 5.98 5.26 -10.98
CA ASP A 100 6.14 4.19 -11.97
C ASP A 100 5.02 3.15 -12.01
N ILE A 101 3.89 3.39 -11.34
CA ILE A 101 2.68 2.60 -11.47
C ILE A 101 1.48 3.46 -11.86
N ASP A 102 0.53 2.88 -12.59
CA ASP A 102 -0.68 3.59 -13.02
C ASP A 102 -1.76 3.54 -11.94
N TYR A 103 -1.88 2.40 -11.25
CA TYR A 103 -2.81 2.23 -10.12
C TYR A 103 -2.17 1.44 -8.99
N ALA A 104 -2.48 1.84 -7.75
CA ALA A 104 -2.28 1.04 -6.55
C ALA A 104 -3.61 0.47 -6.05
N ALA A 105 -3.56 -0.68 -5.40
CA ALA A 105 -4.71 -1.18 -4.66
C ALA A 105 -4.29 -1.84 -3.34
N LEU A 106 -5.19 -1.75 -2.37
CA LEU A 106 -5.04 -2.32 -1.03
C LEU A 106 -6.28 -3.16 -0.68
N LEU A 107 -6.09 -4.38 -0.25
CA LEU A 107 -7.13 -5.23 0.33
C LEU A 107 -6.84 -5.41 1.81
N TYR A 108 -7.73 -4.94 2.68
CA TYR A 108 -7.58 -5.08 4.12
C TYR A 108 -8.03 -6.46 4.60
N LEU A 109 -7.18 -7.11 5.40
CA LEU A 109 -7.37 -8.50 5.83
C LEU A 109 -7.42 -8.69 7.36
N ASN A 110 -7.61 -7.64 8.15
CA ASN A 110 -7.82 -7.73 9.59
C ASN A 110 -9.31 -7.67 9.95
N PRO A 111 -9.91 -8.74 10.53
CA PRO A 111 -11.36 -8.79 10.81
C PRO A 111 -11.86 -7.72 11.78
N ASN A 112 -11.03 -7.34 12.76
CA ASN A 112 -11.40 -6.45 13.86
C ASN A 112 -10.47 -5.22 13.95
N ALA A 113 -9.97 -4.73 12.81
CA ALA A 113 -9.15 -3.54 12.81
C ALA A 113 -9.98 -2.29 13.19
N ASP A 114 -9.34 -1.36 13.88
CA ASP A 114 -9.92 -0.03 14.04
C ASP A 114 -10.00 0.65 12.65
N PRO A 115 -11.18 1.12 12.22
CA PRO A 115 -11.33 1.79 10.93
C PRO A 115 -10.39 2.98 10.74
N SER A 116 -9.96 3.66 11.81
CA SER A 116 -9.02 4.78 11.74
C SER A 116 -7.63 4.39 11.22
N THR A 117 -7.26 3.09 11.29
CA THR A 117 -5.96 2.55 10.81
C THR A 117 -5.91 2.29 9.30
N GLY A 118 -6.80 2.89 8.55
CA GLY A 118 -6.93 2.73 7.11
C GLY A 118 -5.87 3.46 6.28
N THR A 119 -6.33 4.12 5.23
CA THR A 119 -5.49 4.88 4.29
C THR A 119 -6.12 6.26 4.08
N THR A 120 -5.32 7.30 4.13
CA THR A 120 -5.76 8.66 3.79
C THR A 120 -5.15 9.07 2.46
N LEU A 121 -5.99 9.64 1.59
CA LEU A 121 -5.59 10.28 0.33
C LEU A 121 -5.45 11.78 0.57
N TYR A 122 -4.48 12.40 -0.09
CA TYR A 122 -4.11 13.79 0.12
C TYR A 122 -4.04 14.57 -1.19
N GLN A 123 -4.32 15.86 -1.08
CA GLN A 123 -3.96 16.86 -2.07
C GLN A 123 -2.66 17.53 -1.63
N CYS A 124 -1.69 17.65 -2.54
CA CYS A 124 -0.50 18.47 -2.31
C CYS A 124 -0.83 19.94 -2.58
N ASN A 125 -0.64 20.80 -1.57
CA ASN A 125 -0.95 22.24 -1.65
C ASN A 125 0.13 23.04 -2.40
N ASN A 126 1.34 22.51 -2.48
CA ASN A 126 2.47 23.17 -3.18
C ASN A 126 3.44 22.09 -3.72
N VAL A 127 3.19 21.69 -4.97
CA VAL A 127 3.97 20.63 -5.63
C VAL A 127 5.45 21.03 -5.81
N ASP A 128 5.73 22.29 -6.14
CA ASP A 128 7.12 22.75 -6.35
C ASP A 128 7.92 22.68 -5.06
N LYS A 129 7.32 23.11 -3.94
CA LYS A 129 7.96 23.02 -2.62
C LYS A 129 8.18 21.56 -2.21
N TRP A 130 7.21 20.70 -2.46
CA TRP A 130 7.32 19.26 -2.20
C TRP A 130 8.43 18.62 -3.05
N THR A 131 8.45 18.90 -4.36
CA THR A 131 9.47 18.39 -5.28
C THR A 131 10.87 18.85 -4.89
N SER A 132 11.01 20.13 -4.51
CA SER A 132 12.28 20.67 -4.01
C SER A 132 12.73 19.99 -2.72
N TYR A 133 11.81 19.74 -1.80
CA TYR A 133 12.09 19.02 -0.54
C TYR A 133 12.53 17.57 -0.79
N MET A 134 11.88 16.89 -1.73
CA MET A 134 12.18 15.48 -2.06
C MET A 134 13.44 15.32 -2.93
N SER A 135 13.83 16.35 -3.69
CA SER A 135 15.07 16.31 -4.49
C SER A 135 16.33 16.36 -3.64
N ASP A 136 16.23 16.87 -2.41
CA ASP A 136 17.29 16.77 -1.42
C ASP A 136 17.24 15.37 -0.76
N GLN A 137 18.27 14.53 -0.98
CA GLN A 137 18.36 13.20 -0.35
C GLN A 137 18.26 13.26 1.18
N SER A 138 18.64 14.40 1.79
CA SER A 138 18.41 14.62 3.20
C SER A 138 16.92 14.74 3.55
N GLY A 139 16.10 15.26 2.64
CA GLY A 139 14.63 15.39 2.79
C GLY A 139 13.91 14.05 2.87
N TYR A 140 14.26 13.11 1.98
CA TYR A 140 13.69 11.75 2.02
C TYR A 140 14.02 11.00 3.32
N ASN A 141 15.25 11.11 3.81
CA ASN A 141 15.65 10.53 5.09
C ASN A 141 14.98 11.24 6.29
N LYS A 142 14.72 12.54 6.18
CA LYS A 142 13.98 13.30 7.20
C LYS A 142 12.49 12.90 7.27
N LEU A 143 11.85 12.59 6.13
CA LEU A 143 10.47 12.10 6.11
C LEU A 143 10.30 10.78 6.87
N LYS A 144 11.31 9.91 6.82
CA LYS A 144 11.36 8.67 7.63
C LYS A 144 11.55 8.94 9.13
N GLN A 145 11.93 10.16 9.50
CA GLN A 145 12.22 10.61 10.85
C GLN A 145 11.51 11.95 11.13
N ILE A 146 10.21 12.06 10.79
CA ILE A 146 9.41 13.23 11.17
C ILE A 146 9.29 13.25 12.70
N ASN A 147 10.30 13.80 13.36
CA ASN A 147 10.42 13.84 14.80
C ASN A 147 10.51 15.28 15.34
N THR A 148 10.66 16.26 14.47
CA THR A 148 10.70 17.66 14.90
C THR A 148 9.34 18.33 14.70
N LYS A 149 9.01 19.28 15.56
CA LYS A 149 7.79 20.09 15.43
C LYS A 149 7.75 20.81 14.07
N GLU A 150 8.90 21.27 13.58
CA GLU A 150 9.04 21.98 12.30
C GLU A 150 8.75 21.05 11.11
N ASP A 151 9.18 19.78 11.16
CA ASP A 151 8.88 18.80 10.12
C ASP A 151 7.39 18.47 10.07
N VAL A 152 6.72 18.34 11.21
CA VAL A 152 5.27 18.11 11.30
C VAL A 152 4.51 19.32 10.75
N GLU A 153 4.87 20.55 11.14
CA GLU A 153 4.24 21.77 10.65
C GLU A 153 4.44 21.94 9.13
N LEU A 154 5.64 21.64 8.60
CA LEU A 154 5.89 21.66 7.17
C LEU A 154 5.02 20.65 6.43
N TYR A 155 4.89 19.45 6.98
CA TYR A 155 4.10 18.37 6.42
C TYR A 155 2.60 18.69 6.41
N GLU A 156 2.07 19.21 7.51
CA GLU A 156 0.67 19.66 7.60
C GLU A 156 0.35 20.81 6.63
N GLN A 157 1.32 21.70 6.36
CA GLN A 157 1.15 22.79 5.39
C GLN A 157 1.16 22.30 3.93
N LEU A 158 1.88 21.21 3.65
CA LEU A 158 2.04 20.71 2.29
C LEU A 158 0.89 19.82 1.82
N PHE A 159 0.18 19.17 2.74
CA PHE A 159 -0.83 18.18 2.39
C PHE A 159 -2.16 18.43 3.11
N THR A 160 -3.24 18.39 2.34
CA THR A 160 -4.60 18.41 2.86
C THR A 160 -5.25 17.05 2.66
N PRO A 161 -5.77 16.38 3.72
CA PRO A 161 -6.55 15.15 3.56
C PRO A 161 -7.79 15.42 2.71
N VAL A 162 -8.04 14.59 1.70
CA VAL A 162 -9.23 14.69 0.84
C VAL A 162 -10.17 13.51 1.00
N ASP A 163 -9.63 12.31 1.26
CA ASP A 163 -10.41 11.11 1.54
C ASP A 163 -9.76 10.31 2.67
N ILE A 164 -10.56 9.89 3.65
CA ILE A 164 -10.14 9.01 4.74
C ILE A 164 -10.86 7.67 4.58
N ILE A 165 -10.12 6.65 4.18
CA ILE A 165 -10.65 5.33 3.85
C ILE A 165 -10.42 4.40 5.04
N GLY A 166 -11.51 3.96 5.67
CA GLY A 166 -11.45 3.08 6.84
C GLY A 166 -10.91 1.69 6.52
N ASN A 167 -10.06 1.17 7.43
CA ASN A 167 -9.64 -0.22 7.42
C ASN A 167 -10.83 -1.12 7.78
N MET A 168 -11.43 -1.73 6.79
CA MET A 168 -12.53 -2.68 6.96
C MET A 168 -12.16 -4.02 6.34
N PHE A 169 -12.41 -5.08 7.07
CA PHE A 169 -12.12 -6.44 6.61
C PHE A 169 -12.74 -6.72 5.24
N ASN A 170 -11.94 -7.28 4.34
CA ASN A 170 -12.32 -7.61 2.97
C ASN A 170 -12.77 -6.40 2.12
N ARG A 171 -12.24 -5.22 2.42
CA ARG A 171 -12.39 -4.02 1.59
C ARG A 171 -11.19 -3.89 0.67
N LEU A 172 -11.44 -3.84 -0.64
CA LEU A 172 -10.49 -3.45 -1.66
C LEU A 172 -10.62 -1.95 -1.93
N VAL A 173 -9.52 -1.25 -1.92
CA VAL A 173 -9.39 0.16 -2.30
C VAL A 173 -8.47 0.24 -3.50
N ILE A 174 -8.87 0.97 -4.54
CA ILE A 174 -8.08 1.19 -5.75
C ILE A 174 -7.98 2.69 -5.98
N TYR A 175 -6.78 3.20 -6.25
CA TYR A 175 -6.52 4.59 -6.59
C TYR A 175 -5.37 4.70 -7.59
N LYS A 176 -5.26 5.84 -8.28
CA LYS A 176 -4.14 6.09 -9.20
C LYS A 176 -2.82 6.19 -8.45
N GLY A 177 -1.73 5.70 -9.02
CA GLY A 177 -0.40 5.75 -8.43
C GLY A 177 0.11 7.17 -8.15
N ASP A 178 -0.36 8.16 -8.90
CA ASP A 178 -0.01 9.58 -8.75
C ASP A 178 -0.81 10.30 -7.64
N ILE A 179 -1.72 9.62 -6.94
CA ILE A 179 -2.42 10.19 -5.77
C ILE A 179 -1.52 10.09 -4.54
N TYR A 180 -1.32 11.24 -3.87
CA TYR A 180 -0.64 11.27 -2.58
C TYR A 180 -1.44 10.52 -1.53
N HIS A 181 -0.79 9.59 -0.86
CA HIS A 181 -1.45 8.75 0.14
C HIS A 181 -0.51 8.31 1.25
N LYS A 182 -1.09 7.88 2.37
CA LYS A 182 -0.35 7.19 3.45
C LYS A 182 -1.25 6.21 4.19
N SER A 183 -0.65 5.18 4.79
CA SER A 183 -1.30 4.38 5.83
C SER A 183 -1.43 5.21 7.10
N ASN A 184 -2.62 5.24 7.72
CA ASN A 184 -2.87 6.13 8.87
C ASN A 184 -2.11 5.68 10.12
N GLN A 185 -2.12 4.38 10.38
CA GLN A 185 -1.46 3.81 11.55
C GLN A 185 -1.13 2.34 11.30
N TYR A 186 0.03 1.92 11.77
CA TYR A 186 0.39 0.52 11.93
C TYR A 186 0.00 0.07 13.33
N PHE A 187 -0.31 -1.21 13.49
CA PHE A 187 -0.78 -1.77 14.75
C PHE A 187 -0.41 -3.23 14.90
N GLY A 188 -0.54 -3.74 16.14
CA GLY A 188 -0.19 -5.09 16.51
C GLY A 188 1.30 -5.26 16.79
N ASN A 189 1.65 -6.36 17.43
CA ASN A 189 3.03 -6.69 17.79
C ASN A 189 3.36 -8.18 17.56
N THR A 190 2.39 -8.96 17.13
CA THR A 190 2.55 -10.34 16.68
C THR A 190 2.16 -10.48 15.22
N LYS A 191 2.53 -11.57 14.58
CA LYS A 191 2.15 -11.86 13.19
C LYS A 191 0.63 -11.89 13.00
N GLU A 192 -0.09 -12.38 14.00
CA GLU A 192 -1.54 -12.60 13.98
C GLU A 192 -2.33 -11.32 14.16
N ASP A 193 -1.86 -10.37 14.97
CA ASP A 193 -2.57 -9.12 15.28
C ASP A 193 -2.06 -7.91 14.49
N SER A 194 -0.91 -8.01 13.82
CA SER A 194 -0.37 -6.96 12.96
C SER A 194 -1.28 -6.64 11.79
N ARG A 195 -1.17 -5.42 11.29
CA ARG A 195 -1.89 -4.94 10.12
C ARG A 195 -1.49 -5.76 8.89
N LEU A 196 -2.39 -6.62 8.43
CA LEU A 196 -2.23 -7.42 7.22
C LEU A 196 -3.02 -6.80 6.06
N THR A 197 -2.34 -6.54 4.97
CA THR A 197 -2.93 -6.11 3.71
C THR A 197 -2.42 -6.96 2.56
N GLN A 198 -3.21 -7.12 1.51
CA GLN A 198 -2.71 -7.49 0.20
C GLN A 198 -2.59 -6.22 -0.64
N ILE A 199 -1.40 -5.95 -1.15
CA ILE A 199 -1.11 -4.77 -1.96
C ILE A 199 -0.96 -5.17 -3.42
N PHE A 200 -1.33 -4.26 -4.33
CA PHE A 200 -1.25 -4.46 -5.77
C PHE A 200 -0.63 -3.22 -6.41
N PHE A 201 0.36 -3.43 -7.25
CA PHE A 201 0.98 -2.43 -8.10
C PHE A 201 0.65 -2.76 -9.55
N ILE A 202 -0.04 -1.84 -10.23
CA ILE A 202 -0.61 -2.06 -11.55
C ILE A 202 0.01 -1.09 -12.54
N THR A 203 0.53 -1.61 -13.66
CA THR A 203 1.11 -0.85 -14.77
C THR A 203 0.44 -1.22 -16.08
N PHE A 204 0.22 -0.23 -16.96
CA PHE A 204 -0.19 -0.50 -18.33
C PHE A 204 1.03 -0.95 -19.16
N GLN A 205 0.89 -2.06 -19.87
CA GLN A 205 1.89 -2.47 -20.85
C GLN A 205 1.84 -1.48 -22.03
N LYS A 206 2.97 -0.84 -22.31
CA LYS A 206 3.15 0.06 -23.45
C LYS A 206 3.35 -0.71 -24.72
#